data_f50fcddc93bf80b2bc86efc28ce5340f
#
_entry.id   f50fcddc93bf80b2bc86efc28ce5340f
#
_cell.length_a   1.000
_cell.length_b   1.000
_cell.length_c   1.000
_cell.angle_alpha   90.00
_cell.angle_beta   90.00
_cell.angle_gamma   90.00
#
_symmetry.space_group_name_H-M   'P 1'
#
loop_
_entity.id
_entity.type
_entity.pdbx_description
1 polymer ?
#
loop_
_entity_poly.entity_id
_entity_poly.type
_entity_poly.pdbx_seq_one_letter_code
_entity_poly.pdbx_strand_id
1 'polypeptide(L)'
;MNARFSRLRGGLRVGADFFLRRAILAPSNVDCPRGLVDRIEDLDARTFDVSRIHPDIVVFFEDTGALDLLIRSHWVFPFSIAWRVVRVVLRWVGQFVLPIREGRIATRVFGIDREQDGRADARGVVRTYEETSEVMQVAAYATHQDAQGRRYMSATFPMPGGNITGILRLDRIEGTQGEDQEGRLAIALTSVSKRHPNEQAERDAAGVWFVIGRWSIRAPLHEQIEMWASAMPSRPASLDPKIFEGTTIVAKHEQRLFGVRFVTHHYWFRPRR
;
A
#
# COMPACT_ATOMS: atom_id res chain seq x y z
N MET A 1 1.34 24.03 -2.38
CA MET A 1 2.28 23.16 -1.64
C MET A 1 1.53 21.89 -1.32
N ASN A 2 1.76 20.79 -2.03
CA ASN A 2 1.11 19.51 -1.71
C ASN A 2 1.65 19.01 -0.37
N ALA A 3 0.75 18.83 0.60
CA ALA A 3 1.15 18.32 1.90
C ALA A 3 1.70 16.90 1.75
N ARG A 4 2.91 16.66 2.25
CA ARG A 4 3.56 15.34 2.25
C ARG A 4 2.81 14.33 3.12
N PHE A 5 2.22 14.81 4.21
CA PHE A 5 1.52 13.99 5.19
C PHE A 5 0.03 14.35 5.24
N SER A 6 -0.79 13.32 5.40
CA SER A 6 -2.21 13.45 5.65
C SER A 6 -2.49 14.10 7.00
N ARG A 7 -3.56 14.87 7.07
CA ARG A 7 -4.12 15.41 8.34
C ARG A 7 -5.01 14.40 9.05
N LEU A 8 -5.32 13.26 8.42
CA LEU A 8 -6.20 12.26 8.99
C LEU A 8 -5.63 11.67 10.28
N ARG A 9 -6.49 11.58 11.30
CA ARG A 9 -6.17 10.98 12.59
C ARG A 9 -7.32 10.08 13.03
N GLY A 10 -6.99 8.94 13.58
CA GLY A 10 -7.97 8.07 14.21
C GLY A 10 -8.46 8.65 15.54
N GLY A 11 -9.72 8.35 15.89
CA GLY A 11 -10.17 8.36 17.27
C GLY A 11 -9.69 7.11 17.99
N LEU A 12 -10.24 6.80 19.16
CA LEU A 12 -9.94 5.55 19.89
C LEU A 12 -10.21 4.32 19.04
N ARG A 13 -11.21 4.38 18.16
CA ARG A 13 -11.54 3.33 17.20
C ARG A 13 -11.57 3.90 15.78
N VAL A 14 -10.94 3.18 14.85
CA VAL A 14 -10.96 3.49 13.41
C VAL A 14 -12.18 2.79 12.78
N GLY A 15 -12.11 1.52 12.43
CA GLY A 15 -13.25 0.75 11.92
C GLY A 15 -13.57 0.98 10.43
N ALA A 16 -14.41 0.13 9.82
CA ALA A 16 -14.76 0.15 8.41
C ALA A 16 -15.54 1.41 7.97
N ASP A 17 -16.22 2.04 8.91
CA ASP A 17 -17.04 3.24 8.74
C ASP A 17 -16.28 4.55 8.99
N PHE A 18 -14.94 4.48 9.12
CA PHE A 18 -14.09 5.62 9.49
C PHE A 18 -14.35 6.87 8.65
N PHE A 19 -14.30 6.74 7.32
CA PHE A 19 -14.46 7.87 6.42
C PHE A 19 -15.87 8.47 6.48
N LEU A 20 -16.89 7.62 6.59
CA LEU A 20 -18.28 8.04 6.72
C LEU A 20 -18.53 8.75 8.07
N ARG A 21 -18.16 8.11 9.17
CA ARG A 21 -18.39 8.62 10.53
C ARG A 21 -17.66 9.93 10.80
N ARG A 22 -16.54 10.16 10.15
CA ARG A 22 -15.75 11.39 10.27
C ARG A 22 -16.13 12.45 9.24
N ALA A 23 -17.14 12.19 8.40
CA ALA A 23 -17.56 13.07 7.31
C ALA A 23 -16.39 13.52 6.41
N ILE A 24 -15.52 12.55 6.06
CA ILE A 24 -14.30 12.80 5.28
C ILE A 24 -14.51 12.45 3.80
N LEU A 25 -15.67 11.93 3.43
CA LEU A 25 -15.96 11.56 2.05
C LEU A 25 -16.04 12.81 1.18
N ALA A 26 -15.56 12.71 -0.06
CA ALA A 26 -15.74 13.73 -1.06
C ALA A 26 -17.25 13.94 -1.32
N PRO A 27 -17.67 15.15 -1.74
CA PRO A 27 -19.04 15.41 -2.13
C PRO A 27 -19.52 14.42 -3.20
N SER A 28 -20.80 14.06 -3.18
CA SER A 28 -21.41 13.07 -4.08
C SER A 28 -21.39 13.44 -5.57
N ASN A 29 -21.08 14.67 -5.91
CA ASN A 29 -20.92 15.16 -7.27
C ASN A 29 -19.50 14.96 -7.84
N VAL A 30 -18.59 14.42 -7.05
CA VAL A 30 -17.22 14.07 -7.49
C VAL A 30 -17.21 12.61 -7.90
N ASP A 31 -16.60 12.31 -9.04
CA ASP A 31 -16.45 10.93 -9.50
C ASP A 31 -15.76 10.07 -8.43
N CYS A 32 -16.35 8.89 -8.16
CA CYS A 32 -15.79 7.96 -7.19
C CYS A 32 -14.52 7.35 -7.78
N PRO A 33 -13.35 7.50 -7.13
CA PRO A 33 -12.12 6.91 -7.62
C PRO A 33 -12.24 5.38 -7.60
N ARG A 34 -11.68 4.73 -8.61
CA ARG A 34 -11.70 3.27 -8.77
C ARG A 34 -10.46 2.60 -8.18
N GLY A 35 -9.34 3.31 -8.21
CA GLY A 35 -8.04 2.81 -7.82
C GLY A 35 -7.28 3.69 -6.82
N LEU A 36 -6.02 3.36 -6.61
CA LEU A 36 -5.09 4.09 -5.74
C LEU A 36 -4.59 5.38 -6.38
N VAL A 37 -4.54 5.43 -7.71
CA VAL A 37 -4.21 6.59 -8.55
C VAL A 37 -5.20 6.66 -9.72
N ASP A 38 -5.31 7.80 -10.41
CA ASP A 38 -6.10 7.89 -11.63
C ASP A 38 -5.36 7.25 -12.79
N ARG A 39 -4.06 7.48 -12.85
CA ARG A 39 -3.17 6.96 -13.89
C ARG A 39 -1.84 6.55 -13.29
N ILE A 40 -1.27 5.46 -13.79
CA ILE A 40 0.03 4.97 -13.31
C ILE A 40 1.15 5.98 -13.55
N GLU A 41 1.04 6.84 -14.58
CA GLU A 41 1.99 7.91 -14.88
C GLU A 41 2.08 8.97 -13.76
N ASP A 42 1.07 9.03 -12.88
CA ASP A 42 1.11 9.88 -11.68
C ASP A 42 2.19 9.41 -10.66
N LEU A 43 2.70 8.20 -10.84
CA LEU A 43 3.80 7.61 -10.07
C LEU A 43 5.11 7.59 -10.86
N ASP A 44 5.31 8.54 -11.78
CA ASP A 44 6.49 8.60 -12.65
C ASP A 44 7.77 8.20 -11.93
N ALA A 45 8.24 7.01 -12.27
CA ALA A 45 9.53 6.51 -11.84
C ALA A 45 10.58 6.95 -12.85
N ARG A 46 11.29 8.04 -12.61
CA ARG A 46 12.38 8.52 -13.47
C ARG A 46 13.45 7.46 -13.77
N THR A 47 13.34 6.29 -13.16
CA THR A 47 14.29 5.16 -13.30
C THR A 47 13.94 4.21 -14.43
N PHE A 48 12.69 4.24 -14.93
CA PHE A 48 12.23 3.42 -16.05
C PHE A 48 10.95 4.01 -16.67
N ASP A 49 10.61 3.56 -17.86
CA ASP A 49 9.39 3.93 -18.55
C ASP A 49 8.18 3.18 -17.96
N VAL A 50 7.28 3.92 -17.32
CA VAL A 50 6.08 3.35 -16.68
C VAL A 50 5.09 2.73 -17.68
N SER A 51 5.14 3.13 -18.97
CA SER A 51 4.31 2.52 -20.02
C SER A 51 4.67 1.04 -20.27
N ARG A 52 5.84 0.60 -19.82
CA ARG A 52 6.27 -0.80 -19.90
C ARG A 52 5.74 -1.67 -18.74
N ILE A 53 5.07 -1.10 -17.75
CA ILE A 53 4.47 -1.90 -16.68
C ILE A 53 3.43 -2.85 -17.28
N HIS A 54 3.43 -4.11 -16.82
CA HIS A 54 2.46 -5.08 -17.30
C HIS A 54 1.02 -4.60 -17.04
N PRO A 55 0.10 -4.67 -18.04
CA PRO A 55 -1.25 -4.11 -17.93
C PRO A 55 -2.03 -4.61 -16.72
N ASP A 56 -1.92 -5.90 -16.36
CA ASP A 56 -2.58 -6.43 -15.16
C ASP A 56 -2.12 -5.70 -13.89
N ILE A 57 -0.83 -5.34 -13.81
CA ILE A 57 -0.31 -4.59 -12.65
C ILE A 57 -0.85 -3.16 -12.65
N VAL A 58 -1.03 -2.53 -13.81
CA VAL A 58 -1.66 -1.21 -13.92
C VAL A 58 -3.07 -1.22 -13.31
N VAL A 59 -3.86 -2.28 -13.55
CA VAL A 59 -5.20 -2.45 -12.95
C VAL A 59 -5.16 -2.39 -11.42
N PHE A 60 -4.11 -2.91 -10.77
CA PHE A 60 -3.99 -2.79 -9.31
C PHE A 60 -3.93 -1.32 -8.85
N PHE A 61 -3.32 -0.43 -9.61
CA PHE A 61 -3.23 0.98 -9.23
C PHE A 61 -4.47 1.78 -9.63
N GLU A 62 -5.01 1.54 -10.82
CA GLU A 62 -6.05 2.37 -11.42
C GLU A 62 -7.47 1.87 -11.13
N ASP A 63 -7.63 0.56 -10.82
CA ASP A 63 -8.92 -0.06 -10.55
C ASP A 63 -8.86 -1.10 -9.40
N THR A 64 -8.20 -0.74 -8.31
CA THR A 64 -8.06 -1.60 -7.12
C THR A 64 -9.41 -2.09 -6.59
N GLY A 65 -10.46 -1.27 -6.75
CA GLY A 65 -11.82 -1.58 -6.31
C GLY A 65 -12.45 -2.77 -7.04
N ALA A 66 -11.99 -3.07 -8.28
CA ALA A 66 -12.47 -4.19 -9.07
C ALA A 66 -11.75 -5.51 -8.78
N LEU A 67 -10.84 -5.55 -7.80
CA LEU A 67 -10.04 -6.73 -7.47
C LEU A 67 -10.47 -7.36 -6.15
N ASP A 68 -10.64 -8.69 -6.16
CA ASP A 68 -10.66 -9.51 -4.95
C ASP A 68 -9.22 -9.85 -4.55
N LEU A 69 -8.99 -9.97 -3.26
CA LEU A 69 -7.65 -10.19 -2.70
C LEU A 69 -7.65 -11.38 -1.74
N LEU A 70 -6.72 -12.32 -1.97
CA LEU A 70 -6.29 -13.30 -0.98
C LEU A 70 -4.93 -12.87 -0.41
N ILE A 71 -4.81 -12.83 0.90
CA ILE A 71 -3.55 -12.56 1.61
C ILE A 71 -3.14 -13.76 2.46
N ARG A 72 -1.86 -14.16 2.37
CA ARG A 72 -1.24 -15.15 3.27
C ARG A 72 -0.03 -14.53 3.95
N SER A 73 0.01 -14.62 5.29
CA SER A 73 1.06 -14.01 6.11
C SER A 73 1.99 -15.04 6.70
N HIS A 74 3.29 -14.80 6.57
CA HIS A 74 4.37 -15.60 7.11
C HIS A 74 5.13 -14.78 8.17
N TRP A 75 4.75 -14.95 9.44
CA TRP A 75 5.35 -14.28 10.58
C TRP A 75 6.60 -15.00 11.07
N VAL A 76 7.70 -14.27 11.22
CA VAL A 76 8.98 -14.82 11.71
C VAL A 76 8.95 -14.88 13.25
N PHE A 77 9.52 -15.94 13.84
CA PHE A 77 9.73 -16.02 15.28
C PHE A 77 10.80 -14.99 15.72
N PRO A 78 10.63 -14.29 16.86
CA PRO A 78 9.54 -14.34 17.84
C PRO A 78 8.33 -13.44 17.52
N PHE A 79 8.33 -12.69 16.43
CA PHE A 79 7.28 -11.74 16.06
C PHE A 79 5.92 -12.42 15.86
N SER A 80 5.90 -13.70 15.49
CA SER A 80 4.66 -14.48 15.38
C SER A 80 3.90 -14.60 16.69
N ILE A 81 4.60 -14.63 17.84
CA ILE A 81 3.97 -14.63 19.17
C ILE A 81 3.51 -13.22 19.53
N ALA A 82 4.41 -12.24 19.40
CA ALA A 82 4.11 -10.83 19.68
C ALA A 82 2.90 -10.37 18.88
N TRP A 83 2.80 -10.76 17.61
CA TRP A 83 1.69 -10.41 16.74
C TRP A 83 0.34 -10.90 17.27
N ARG A 84 0.25 -12.11 17.81
CA ARG A 84 -1.01 -12.63 18.37
C ARG A 84 -1.54 -11.74 19.50
N VAL A 85 -0.66 -11.21 20.33
CA VAL A 85 -1.01 -10.29 21.43
C VAL A 85 -1.39 -8.92 20.90
N VAL A 86 -0.54 -8.32 20.05
CA VAL A 86 -0.75 -7.00 19.46
C VAL A 86 -2.05 -6.97 18.63
N ARG A 87 -2.34 -8.04 17.89
CA ARG A 87 -3.55 -8.17 17.08
C ARG A 87 -4.84 -8.00 17.89
N VAL A 88 -4.87 -8.43 19.15
CA VAL A 88 -6.04 -8.24 20.03
C VAL A 88 -6.32 -6.74 20.25
N VAL A 89 -5.28 -5.96 20.52
CA VAL A 89 -5.39 -4.51 20.68
C VAL A 89 -5.79 -3.85 19.35
N LEU A 90 -5.18 -4.27 18.24
CA LEU A 90 -5.47 -3.73 16.92
C LEU A 90 -6.89 -4.05 16.44
N ARG A 91 -7.45 -5.19 16.83
CA ARG A 91 -8.87 -5.52 16.61
C ARG A 91 -9.79 -4.53 17.35
N TRP A 92 -9.45 -4.18 18.57
CA TRP A 92 -10.22 -3.20 19.34
C TRP A 92 -10.13 -1.80 18.68
N VAL A 93 -8.94 -1.40 18.23
CA VAL A 93 -8.74 -0.16 17.45
C VAL A 93 -9.45 -0.21 16.10
N GLY A 94 -9.64 -1.41 15.51
CA GLY A 94 -10.20 -1.59 14.17
C GLY A 94 -9.24 -1.11 13.07
N GLN A 95 -7.95 -1.43 13.21
CA GLN A 95 -6.89 -1.03 12.27
C GLN A 95 -5.74 -2.03 12.28
N PHE A 96 -5.16 -2.34 11.11
CA PHE A 96 -4.03 -3.27 10.94
C PHE A 96 -4.29 -4.69 11.49
N VAL A 97 -5.51 -5.18 11.36
CA VAL A 97 -5.83 -6.55 11.77
C VAL A 97 -5.37 -7.54 10.68
N LEU A 98 -4.06 -7.61 10.46
CA LEU A 98 -3.47 -8.50 9.46
C LEU A 98 -3.72 -9.97 9.82
N PRO A 99 -3.86 -10.89 8.83
CA PRO A 99 -4.15 -12.28 9.12
C PRO A 99 -2.96 -12.96 9.83
N ILE A 100 -3.27 -13.95 10.67
CA ILE A 100 -2.25 -14.79 11.28
C ILE A 100 -1.66 -15.74 10.23
N ARG A 101 -2.49 -16.25 9.35
CA ARG A 101 -2.10 -17.15 8.25
C ARG A 101 -2.65 -16.67 6.92
N GLU A 102 -3.95 -16.72 6.74
CA GLU A 102 -4.62 -16.43 5.48
C GLU A 102 -5.95 -15.69 5.70
N GLY A 103 -6.38 -14.90 4.71
CA GLY A 103 -7.69 -14.23 4.69
C GLY A 103 -8.07 -13.74 3.31
N ARG A 104 -9.35 -13.87 2.96
CA ARG A 104 -9.94 -13.23 1.79
C ARG A 104 -10.41 -11.84 2.16
N ILE A 105 -10.09 -10.87 1.32
CA ILE A 105 -10.24 -9.46 1.62
C ILE A 105 -11.05 -8.79 0.52
N ALA A 106 -12.14 -8.16 0.92
CA ALA A 106 -12.88 -7.22 0.08
C ALA A 106 -12.26 -5.82 0.21
N THR A 107 -12.07 -5.16 -0.94
CA THR A 107 -11.55 -3.80 -1.01
C THR A 107 -12.61 -2.84 -1.48
N ARG A 108 -12.75 -1.69 -0.80
CA ARG A 108 -13.60 -0.58 -1.23
C ARG A 108 -12.76 0.69 -1.32
N VAL A 109 -12.96 1.45 -2.39
CA VAL A 109 -12.28 2.72 -2.64
C VAL A 109 -13.28 3.86 -2.52
N PHE A 110 -12.86 5.00 -1.97
CA PHE A 110 -13.69 6.16 -1.72
C PHE A 110 -12.96 7.44 -2.13
N GLY A 111 -13.68 8.41 -2.68
CA GLY A 111 -13.21 9.78 -2.75
C GLY A 111 -13.11 10.38 -1.35
N ILE A 112 -12.02 11.07 -1.06
CA ILE A 112 -11.82 11.80 0.21
C ILE A 112 -11.85 13.30 -0.04
N ASP A 113 -12.47 14.04 0.88
CA ASP A 113 -12.42 15.49 0.89
C ASP A 113 -10.97 15.98 1.05
N ARG A 114 -10.51 16.71 0.06
CA ARG A 114 -9.17 17.31 0.00
C ARG A 114 -8.86 18.20 1.21
N GLU A 115 -9.84 18.97 1.68
CA GLU A 115 -9.63 19.88 2.81
C GLU A 115 -9.40 19.11 4.11
N GLN A 116 -10.08 17.99 4.27
CA GLN A 116 -9.95 17.11 5.44
C GLN A 116 -8.62 16.35 5.45
N ASP A 117 -8.20 15.81 4.31
CA ASP A 117 -6.94 15.08 4.21
C ASP A 117 -5.72 16.00 4.11
N GLY A 118 -5.83 17.10 3.39
CA GLY A 118 -4.76 18.06 3.11
C GLY A 118 -3.92 17.74 1.86
N ARG A 119 -4.18 16.61 1.16
CA ARG A 119 -3.55 16.20 -0.10
C ARG A 119 -4.56 16.26 -1.23
N ALA A 120 -4.10 16.60 -2.45
CA ALA A 120 -4.99 16.95 -3.55
C ALA A 120 -5.85 15.80 -4.10
N ASP A 121 -5.26 14.62 -4.17
CA ASP A 121 -5.76 13.41 -4.85
C ASP A 121 -5.94 12.23 -3.88
N ALA A 122 -6.24 12.55 -2.60
CA ALA A 122 -6.37 11.54 -1.58
C ALA A 122 -7.60 10.64 -1.80
N ARG A 123 -7.42 9.34 -1.63
CA ARG A 123 -8.43 8.30 -1.78
C ARG A 123 -8.46 7.41 -0.56
N GLY A 124 -9.64 7.16 -0.04
CA GLY A 124 -9.87 6.23 1.04
C GLY A 124 -9.93 4.79 0.54
N VAL A 125 -9.26 3.90 1.22
CA VAL A 125 -9.32 2.47 0.97
C VAL A 125 -9.67 1.77 2.28
N VAL A 126 -10.73 0.97 2.25
CA VAL A 126 -11.14 0.11 3.36
C VAL A 126 -11.04 -1.33 2.90
N ARG A 127 -10.28 -2.13 3.64
CA ARG A 127 -10.15 -3.57 3.43
C ARG A 127 -10.75 -4.32 4.60
N THR A 128 -11.67 -5.22 4.30
CA THR A 128 -12.38 -6.05 5.28
C THR A 128 -12.26 -7.51 4.93
N TYR A 129 -12.27 -8.38 5.92
CA TYR A 129 -12.40 -9.82 5.70
C TYR A 129 -13.77 -10.13 5.11
N GLU A 130 -13.84 -10.90 4.02
CA GLU A 130 -15.10 -11.27 3.36
C GLU A 130 -16.02 -12.07 4.31
N GLU A 131 -15.43 -13.00 5.07
CA GLU A 131 -16.17 -13.92 5.92
C GLU A 131 -16.77 -13.26 7.17
N THR A 132 -16.07 -12.27 7.74
CA THR A 132 -16.43 -11.69 9.05
C THR A 132 -16.79 -10.22 8.98
N SER A 133 -16.55 -9.56 7.85
CA SER A 133 -16.64 -8.09 7.70
C SER A 133 -15.74 -7.32 8.68
N GLU A 134 -14.86 -8.02 9.41
CA GLU A 134 -13.87 -7.40 10.29
C GLU A 134 -12.91 -6.54 9.47
N VAL A 135 -12.58 -5.37 9.96
CA VAL A 135 -11.63 -4.48 9.30
C VAL A 135 -10.23 -5.06 9.36
N MET A 136 -9.61 -5.25 8.19
CA MET A 136 -8.19 -5.51 8.10
C MET A 136 -7.40 -4.21 8.20
N GLN A 137 -7.76 -3.21 7.39
CA GLN A 137 -7.12 -1.90 7.41
C GLN A 137 -7.99 -0.81 6.77
N VAL A 138 -7.78 0.41 7.24
CA VAL A 138 -8.29 1.67 6.66
C VAL A 138 -7.09 2.52 6.28
N ALA A 139 -7.03 3.00 5.05
CA ALA A 139 -5.91 3.80 4.57
C ALA A 139 -6.38 4.94 3.67
N ALA A 140 -5.63 6.04 3.64
CA ALA A 140 -5.77 7.09 2.65
C ALA A 140 -4.50 7.10 1.78
N TYR A 141 -4.69 6.86 0.48
CA TYR A 141 -3.62 6.89 -0.51
C TYR A 141 -3.62 8.23 -1.23
N ALA A 142 -2.44 8.74 -1.55
CA ALA A 142 -2.27 9.91 -2.39
C ALA A 142 -0.90 9.89 -3.04
N THR A 143 -0.74 10.64 -4.13
CA THR A 143 0.56 10.92 -4.72
C THR A 143 1.12 12.24 -4.20
N HIS A 144 2.43 12.38 -4.17
CA HIS A 144 3.08 13.65 -3.93
C HIS A 144 4.40 13.73 -4.66
N GLN A 145 4.84 14.95 -4.89
CA GLN A 145 6.10 15.27 -5.55
C GLN A 145 7.02 15.99 -4.57
N ASP A 146 8.29 15.57 -4.50
CA ASP A 146 9.30 16.28 -3.71
C ASP A 146 9.86 17.50 -4.46
N ALA A 147 10.77 18.24 -3.82
CA ALA A 147 11.37 19.43 -4.39
C ALA A 147 12.23 19.13 -5.65
N GLN A 148 12.69 17.90 -5.81
CA GLN A 148 13.44 17.42 -6.98
C GLN A 148 12.53 16.90 -8.09
N GLY A 149 11.21 16.99 -7.90
CA GLY A 149 10.21 16.54 -8.86
C GLY A 149 10.03 15.01 -8.90
N ARG A 150 10.57 14.25 -7.92
CA ARG A 150 10.36 12.80 -7.81
C ARG A 150 8.97 12.55 -7.25
N ARG A 151 8.27 11.58 -7.80
CA ARG A 151 6.91 11.22 -7.37
C ARG A 151 6.92 9.99 -6.47
N TYR A 152 6.02 10.00 -5.50
CA TYR A 152 5.85 8.96 -4.49
C TYR A 152 4.38 8.67 -4.28
N MET A 153 4.07 7.43 -3.95
CA MET A 153 2.78 7.07 -3.37
C MET A 153 2.88 7.12 -1.85
N SER A 154 1.95 7.79 -1.20
CA SER A 154 1.82 7.78 0.26
C SER A 154 0.58 7.00 0.68
N ALA A 155 0.76 6.05 1.58
CA ALA A 155 -0.31 5.29 2.24
C ALA A 155 -0.37 5.73 3.70
N THR A 156 -1.44 6.42 4.09
CA THR A 156 -1.64 6.91 5.45
C THR A 156 -2.68 6.07 6.16
N PHE A 157 -2.32 5.55 7.30
CA PHE A 157 -3.16 4.70 8.16
C PHE A 157 -3.54 5.48 9.42
N PRO A 158 -4.80 5.93 9.57
CA PRO A 158 -5.26 6.62 10.77
C PRO A 158 -5.07 5.73 12.01
N MET A 159 -4.52 6.31 13.07
CA MET A 159 -4.31 5.64 14.36
C MET A 159 -4.82 6.55 15.49
N PRO A 160 -5.11 6.04 16.68
CA PRO A 160 -5.49 6.86 17.82
C PRO A 160 -4.49 8.00 18.04
N GLY A 161 -4.98 9.24 17.95
CA GLY A 161 -4.17 10.46 18.15
C GLY A 161 -3.22 10.85 17.00
N GLY A 162 -3.10 10.04 15.95
CA GLY A 162 -2.17 10.30 14.85
C GLY A 162 -2.42 9.45 13.62
N ASN A 163 -1.35 9.20 12.88
CA ASN A 163 -1.34 8.23 11.78
C ASN A 163 0.05 7.61 11.57
N ILE A 164 0.07 6.51 10.84
CA ILE A 164 1.28 5.92 10.27
C ILE A 164 1.24 6.19 8.78
N THR A 165 2.29 6.77 8.21
CA THR A 165 2.37 7.06 6.78
C THR A 165 3.58 6.36 6.17
N GLY A 166 3.32 5.42 5.26
CA GLY A 166 4.32 4.87 4.35
C GLY A 166 4.45 5.77 3.13
N ILE A 167 5.66 6.21 2.82
CA ILE A 167 5.99 6.92 1.58
C ILE A 167 6.80 5.97 0.73
N LEU A 168 6.23 5.57 -0.39
CA LEU A 168 6.72 4.52 -1.26
C LEU A 168 7.14 5.09 -2.60
N ARG A 169 8.32 4.69 -3.06
CA ARG A 169 8.78 4.93 -4.40
C ARG A 169 8.49 3.72 -5.27
N LEU A 170 8.11 3.98 -6.52
CA LEU A 170 7.99 2.96 -7.54
C LEU A 170 9.37 2.70 -8.15
N ASP A 171 9.77 1.44 -8.16
CA ASP A 171 11.02 0.96 -8.77
C ASP A 171 10.72 -0.24 -9.68
N ARG A 172 11.63 -0.55 -10.58
CA ARG A 172 11.61 -1.85 -11.26
C ARG A 172 12.25 -2.92 -10.36
N ILE A 173 11.84 -4.17 -10.53
CA ILE A 173 12.54 -5.31 -9.93
C ILE A 173 13.85 -5.50 -10.70
N GLU A 174 14.97 -5.54 -10.00
CA GLU A 174 16.30 -5.66 -10.60
C GLU A 174 16.56 -7.06 -11.17
N GLY A 175 17.32 -7.14 -12.26
CA GLY A 175 17.73 -8.41 -12.90
C GLY A 175 16.68 -9.00 -13.85
N THR A 176 16.93 -10.22 -14.31
CA THR A 176 16.06 -10.97 -15.23
C THR A 176 14.68 -11.32 -14.66
N GLN A 177 14.48 -11.13 -13.36
CA GLN A 177 13.21 -11.40 -12.68
C GLN A 177 12.16 -10.28 -12.84
N GLY A 178 12.52 -9.16 -13.46
CA GLY A 178 11.64 -8.00 -13.56
C GLY A 178 10.97 -7.83 -14.94
N GLU A 179 11.24 -8.67 -15.92
CA GLU A 179 10.79 -8.46 -17.30
C GLU A 179 10.24 -9.76 -17.89
N ASP A 180 9.15 -9.68 -18.68
CA ASP A 180 8.60 -10.79 -19.44
C ASP A 180 9.21 -10.86 -20.86
N GLN A 181 8.75 -11.82 -21.66
CA GLN A 181 9.22 -12.02 -23.04
C GLN A 181 8.86 -10.86 -23.99
N GLU A 182 7.84 -10.07 -23.64
CA GLU A 182 7.38 -8.92 -24.42
C GLU A 182 8.02 -7.60 -23.93
N GLY A 183 8.95 -7.66 -22.99
CA GLY A 183 9.62 -6.51 -22.41
C GLY A 183 8.77 -5.74 -21.41
N ARG A 184 7.67 -6.32 -20.89
CA ARG A 184 6.83 -5.70 -19.86
C ARG A 184 7.41 -5.93 -18.48
N LEU A 185 7.23 -4.95 -17.61
CA LEU A 185 7.90 -4.90 -16.31
C LEU A 185 7.01 -5.36 -15.16
N ALA A 186 7.59 -6.17 -14.29
CA ALA A 186 7.21 -6.29 -12.89
C ALA A 186 7.80 -5.12 -12.09
N ILE A 187 7.17 -4.75 -10.99
CA ILE A 187 7.53 -3.54 -10.25
C ILE A 187 7.71 -3.81 -8.76
N ALA A 188 8.39 -2.88 -8.10
CA ALA A 188 8.48 -2.82 -6.65
C ALA A 188 8.03 -1.45 -6.13
N LEU A 189 7.24 -1.44 -5.07
CA LEU A 189 7.01 -0.28 -4.22
C LEU A 189 7.89 -0.41 -2.98
N THR A 190 8.73 0.59 -2.71
CA THR A 190 9.68 0.50 -1.61
C THR A 190 9.71 1.77 -0.75
N SER A 191 9.75 1.58 0.57
CA SER A 191 10.05 2.63 1.54
C SER A 191 11.54 2.76 1.84
N VAL A 192 12.39 1.94 1.18
CA VAL A 192 13.85 2.00 1.36
C VAL A 192 14.40 3.20 0.62
N SER A 193 15.00 4.13 1.36
CA SER A 193 15.68 5.29 0.79
C SER A 193 16.98 4.85 0.11
N LYS A 194 17.13 5.13 -1.19
CA LYS A 194 18.40 4.98 -1.90
C LYS A 194 19.21 6.29 -1.78
N ARG A 195 20.50 6.19 -1.50
CA ARG A 195 21.43 7.30 -1.72
C ARG A 195 21.80 7.30 -3.19
N HIS A 196 21.47 8.36 -3.91
CA HIS A 196 22.01 8.57 -5.25
C HIS A 196 23.46 9.10 -5.11
N PRO A 197 24.47 8.47 -5.73
CA PRO A 197 25.87 8.83 -5.55
C PRO A 197 26.21 10.27 -5.96
N ASN A 198 25.40 10.88 -6.82
CA ASN A 198 25.64 12.20 -7.42
C ASN A 198 24.75 13.33 -6.84
N GLU A 199 23.87 13.04 -5.91
CA GLU A 199 23.03 14.07 -5.29
C GLU A 199 23.55 14.36 -3.89
N GLN A 200 24.00 15.60 -3.67
CA GLN A 200 24.39 16.08 -2.34
C GLN A 200 23.24 15.86 -1.35
N ALA A 201 23.42 14.85 -0.50
CA ALA A 201 22.90 14.70 0.87
C ALA A 201 21.40 14.81 1.16
N GLU A 202 20.49 15.04 0.22
CA GLU A 202 19.06 14.92 0.55
C GLU A 202 18.62 13.47 0.46
N ARG A 203 18.28 12.93 1.64
CA ARG A 203 17.68 11.60 1.74
C ARG A 203 16.35 11.62 1.02
N ASP A 204 16.17 10.68 0.11
CA ASP A 204 14.91 10.33 -0.52
C ASP A 204 13.75 10.41 0.49
N ALA A 205 12.60 10.94 0.06
CA ALA A 205 11.40 11.09 0.88
C ALA A 205 10.81 9.74 1.32
N ALA A 206 11.18 8.62 0.67
CA ALA A 206 10.71 7.28 1.01
C ALA A 206 11.00 6.90 2.46
N GLY A 207 10.05 6.23 3.10
CA GLY A 207 10.15 5.80 4.50
C GLY A 207 8.80 5.57 5.13
N VAL A 208 8.81 5.05 6.34
CA VAL A 208 7.62 4.94 7.18
C VAL A 208 7.72 5.96 8.32
N TRP A 209 6.62 6.65 8.59
CA TRP A 209 6.58 7.79 9.50
C TRP A 209 5.42 7.66 10.48
N PHE A 210 5.67 7.94 11.75
CA PHE A 210 4.65 8.22 12.73
C PHE A 210 4.35 9.73 12.72
N VAL A 211 3.09 10.10 12.53
CA VAL A 211 2.65 11.50 12.50
C VAL A 211 1.71 11.75 13.67
N ILE A 212 2.13 12.61 14.61
CA ILE A 212 1.37 12.95 15.81
C ILE A 212 1.35 14.48 15.95
N GLY A 213 0.18 15.09 15.82
CA GLY A 213 0.08 16.54 15.80
C GLY A 213 0.86 17.14 14.61
N ARG A 214 1.78 18.04 14.93
CA ARG A 214 2.71 18.65 13.95
C ARG A 214 4.02 17.89 13.80
N TRP A 215 4.21 16.82 14.54
CA TRP A 215 5.45 16.06 14.57
C TRP A 215 5.37 14.87 13.62
N SER A 216 6.45 14.64 12.89
CA SER A 216 6.65 13.43 12.10
C SER A 216 7.98 12.80 12.46
N ILE A 217 7.94 11.55 12.90
CA ILE A 217 9.11 10.79 13.33
C ILE A 217 9.26 9.60 12.38
N ARG A 218 10.44 9.46 11.79
CA ARG A 218 10.72 8.32 10.91
C ARG A 218 10.83 7.05 11.75
N ALA A 219 10.02 6.05 11.40
CA ALA A 219 10.09 4.72 12.01
C ALA A 219 11.29 3.94 11.46
N PRO A 220 11.92 3.08 12.27
CA PRO A 220 12.93 2.13 11.80
C PRO A 220 12.29 0.92 11.09
N LEU A 221 11.23 1.21 10.33
CA LEU A 221 10.44 0.25 9.57
C LEU A 221 10.69 0.45 8.08
N HIS A 222 10.94 -0.66 7.38
CA HIS A 222 11.07 -0.69 5.95
C HIS A 222 10.10 -1.69 5.36
N GLU A 223 9.51 -1.34 4.24
CA GLU A 223 8.61 -2.21 3.48
C GLU A 223 8.99 -2.19 2.00
N GLN A 224 8.82 -3.35 1.39
CA GLN A 224 9.02 -3.57 -0.03
C GLN A 224 7.91 -4.48 -0.54
N ILE A 225 7.17 -4.00 -1.55
CA ILE A 225 6.09 -4.73 -2.20
C ILE A 225 6.53 -4.97 -3.64
N GLU A 226 6.81 -6.21 -3.97
CA GLU A 226 7.15 -6.64 -5.32
C GLU A 226 5.90 -7.24 -5.97
N MET A 227 5.62 -6.88 -7.22
CA MET A 227 4.39 -7.27 -7.93
C MET A 227 4.72 -7.81 -9.32
N TRP A 228 4.07 -8.92 -9.67
CA TRP A 228 4.17 -9.58 -10.98
C TRP A 228 2.77 -9.85 -11.52
N ALA A 229 2.62 -9.79 -12.85
CA ALA A 229 1.49 -10.45 -13.47
C ALA A 229 1.63 -11.97 -13.30
N SER A 230 0.51 -12.65 -13.08
CA SER A 230 0.51 -14.11 -12.80
C SER A 230 1.10 -14.95 -13.92
N ALA A 231 1.01 -14.45 -15.15
CA ALA A 231 1.56 -15.11 -16.36
C ALA A 231 3.09 -14.94 -16.48
N MET A 232 3.72 -14.00 -15.75
CA MET A 232 5.16 -13.77 -15.85
C MET A 232 5.96 -14.98 -15.34
N PRO A 233 6.87 -15.54 -16.13
CA PRO A 233 7.68 -16.69 -15.73
C PRO A 233 8.67 -16.33 -14.61
N SER A 234 9.02 -15.06 -14.52
CA SER A 234 9.97 -14.48 -13.54
C SER A 234 9.40 -14.35 -12.11
N ARG A 235 8.10 -14.58 -11.92
CA ARG A 235 7.50 -14.55 -10.58
C ARG A 235 8.09 -15.63 -9.66
N PRO A 236 8.24 -15.38 -8.36
CA PRO A 236 8.67 -16.39 -7.40
C PRO A 236 7.74 -17.61 -7.38
N ALA A 237 8.31 -18.83 -7.30
CA ALA A 237 7.53 -20.07 -7.25
C ALA A 237 6.56 -20.14 -6.05
N SER A 238 6.87 -19.45 -4.94
CA SER A 238 6.00 -19.33 -3.76
C SER A 238 4.70 -18.56 -4.02
N LEU A 239 4.60 -17.85 -5.14
CA LEU A 239 3.43 -17.08 -5.58
C LEU A 239 2.67 -17.82 -6.69
N ASP A 240 2.39 -19.12 -6.49
CA ASP A 240 1.62 -19.90 -7.45
C ASP A 240 0.20 -19.32 -7.62
N PRO A 241 -0.19 -18.87 -8.84
CA PRO A 241 -1.51 -18.28 -9.08
C PRO A 241 -2.65 -19.27 -8.93
N LYS A 242 -2.39 -20.58 -8.96
CA LYS A 242 -3.39 -21.62 -8.74
C LYS A 242 -3.95 -21.64 -7.32
N ILE A 243 -3.27 -21.00 -6.35
CA ILE A 243 -3.73 -20.88 -4.96
C ILE A 243 -5.05 -20.13 -4.88
N PHE A 244 -5.27 -19.16 -5.77
CA PHE A 244 -6.51 -18.39 -5.85
C PHE A 244 -6.95 -18.31 -7.30
N GLU A 245 -7.90 -19.14 -7.69
CA GLU A 245 -8.35 -19.31 -9.07
C GLU A 245 -8.75 -17.98 -9.72
N GLY A 246 -8.30 -17.75 -10.94
CA GLY A 246 -8.51 -16.51 -11.68
C GLY A 246 -7.55 -15.38 -11.33
N THR A 247 -6.49 -15.67 -10.56
CA THR A 247 -5.44 -14.68 -10.22
C THR A 247 -4.77 -14.12 -11.47
N THR A 248 -4.75 -12.80 -11.58
CA THR A 248 -4.05 -12.05 -12.63
C THR A 248 -2.79 -11.37 -12.13
N ILE A 249 -2.72 -11.04 -10.82
CA ILE A 249 -1.58 -10.37 -10.19
C ILE A 249 -1.19 -11.13 -8.93
N VAL A 250 0.10 -11.26 -8.70
CA VAL A 250 0.67 -11.77 -7.46
C VAL A 250 1.65 -10.76 -6.88
N ALA A 251 1.74 -10.69 -5.55
CA ALA A 251 2.71 -9.80 -4.92
C ALA A 251 3.30 -10.40 -3.65
N LYS A 252 4.54 -9.98 -3.36
CA LYS A 252 5.26 -10.28 -2.12
C LYS A 252 5.54 -8.97 -1.41
N HIS A 253 5.06 -8.85 -0.19
CA HIS A 253 5.28 -7.69 0.67
C HIS A 253 6.13 -8.09 1.87
N GLU A 254 7.36 -7.65 1.89
CA GLU A 254 8.31 -7.89 2.97
C GLU A 254 8.40 -6.65 3.87
N GLN A 255 8.30 -6.87 5.17
CA GLN A 255 8.44 -5.81 6.17
C GLN A 255 9.59 -6.13 7.13
N ARG A 256 10.40 -5.10 7.41
CA ARG A 256 11.59 -5.17 8.28
C ARG A 256 11.53 -4.09 9.35
N LEU A 257 11.76 -4.48 10.60
CA LEU A 257 11.91 -3.59 11.74
C LEU A 257 13.38 -3.60 12.17
N PHE A 258 14.03 -2.44 12.26
CA PHE A 258 15.47 -2.32 12.49
C PHE A 258 16.32 -3.20 11.55
N GLY A 259 15.91 -3.35 10.29
CA GLY A 259 16.57 -4.21 9.32
C GLY A 259 16.24 -5.71 9.42
N VAL A 260 15.62 -6.17 10.52
CA VAL A 260 15.22 -7.56 10.72
C VAL A 260 13.84 -7.80 10.10
N ARG A 261 13.74 -8.79 9.21
CA ARG A 261 12.46 -9.20 8.63
C ARG A 261 11.57 -9.80 9.73
N PHE A 262 10.35 -9.29 9.89
CA PHE A 262 9.41 -9.79 10.88
C PHE A 262 8.16 -10.43 10.27
N VAL A 263 7.81 -10.05 9.03
CA VAL A 263 6.70 -10.65 8.30
C VAL A 263 6.92 -10.57 6.79
N THR A 264 6.39 -11.55 6.08
CA THR A 264 6.21 -11.53 4.63
C THR A 264 4.75 -11.84 4.33
N HIS A 265 4.10 -10.99 3.55
CA HIS A 265 2.77 -11.26 3.02
C HIS A 265 2.88 -11.64 1.55
N HIS A 266 2.14 -12.67 1.16
CA HIS A 266 1.88 -13.04 -0.21
C HIS A 266 0.46 -12.64 -0.56
N TYR A 267 0.28 -12.02 -1.72
CA TYR A 267 -1.00 -11.54 -2.20
C TYR A 267 -1.31 -12.18 -3.55
N TRP A 268 -2.59 -12.51 -3.74
CA TRP A 268 -3.15 -12.94 -5.01
C TRP A 268 -4.36 -12.07 -5.30
N PHE A 269 -4.34 -11.38 -6.44
CA PHE A 269 -5.42 -10.53 -6.88
C PHE A 269 -6.08 -11.13 -8.12
N ARG A 270 -7.39 -11.08 -8.17
CA ARG A 270 -8.18 -11.47 -9.33
C ARG A 270 -9.29 -10.45 -9.58
N PRO A 271 -9.77 -10.32 -10.84
CA PRO A 271 -10.95 -9.53 -11.11
C PRO A 271 -12.15 -10.03 -10.30
N ARG A 272 -12.90 -9.11 -9.72
CA ARG A 272 -14.13 -9.40 -9.01
C ARG A 272 -15.17 -9.94 -10.01
N ARG A 273 -15.81 -11.03 -9.66
CA ARG A 273 -16.87 -11.65 -10.46
C ARG A 273 -18.22 -11.00 -10.20
#